data_9de68470208016da70e3728ccf0921bc
#
_entry.id   9de68470208016da70e3728ccf0921bc
#
_cell.length_a   1.000
_cell.length_b   1.000
_cell.length_c   1.000
_cell.angle_alpha   90.00
_cell.angle_beta   90.00
_cell.angle_gamma   90.00
#
_symmetry.space_group_name_H-M   'P 1'
#
loop_
_entity.id
_entity.type
_entity.pdbx_description
1 polymer ?
#
loop_
_entity_poly.entity_id
_entity_poly.type
_entity_poly.pdbx_seq_one_letter_code
_entity_poly.pdbx_strand_id
1 'polypeptide(L)'
;MSFGGEVKTFEVSVNPHQLINYGITSLELYDAIAKSNINVGGDVITKSSQAYVVRGIGLINDLDELRNIVVKNINGTPILVKNLADVHESCLPRLGQVGRMDENDVVQGIVVMRKGENPGEVIANLKDKIEELNQNVLPEDVRIIPFYDREDLVNLAVKTVTHNLIEGILLVCLLYTSPSPRDRQKS
;
A
#
# COMPACT_ATOMS: atom_id res chain seq x y z
N MET A 1 -1.82 -5.12 0.32
CA MET A 1 -1.61 -5.07 1.78
C MET A 1 -0.13 -5.08 2.02
N SER A 2 0.36 -4.27 2.97
CA SER A 2 1.77 -4.24 3.37
C SER A 2 1.90 -4.55 4.86
N PHE A 3 2.99 -5.20 5.23
CA PHE A 3 3.34 -5.53 6.60
C PHE A 3 4.80 -5.19 6.84
N GLY A 4 5.15 -4.83 8.09
CA GLY A 4 6.49 -4.38 8.45
C GLY A 4 6.77 -2.94 8.03
N GLY A 5 8.00 -2.49 8.24
CA GLY A 5 8.43 -1.12 8.00
C GLY A 5 7.96 -0.14 9.06
N GLU A 6 8.21 1.13 8.81
CA GLU A 6 7.85 2.24 9.69
C GLU A 6 6.82 3.15 9.03
N VAL A 7 5.91 3.67 9.82
CA VAL A 7 4.94 4.66 9.36
C VAL A 7 5.43 6.03 9.79
N LYS A 8 5.81 6.85 8.80
CA LYS A 8 6.24 8.23 9.02
C LYS A 8 5.12 9.04 9.68
N THR A 9 5.48 9.77 10.71
CA THR A 9 4.61 10.70 11.44
C THR A 9 5.32 12.01 11.71
N PHE A 10 4.56 13.04 11.99
CA PHE A 10 5.06 14.29 12.58
C PHE A 10 4.83 14.24 14.07
N GLU A 11 5.89 14.29 14.83
CA GLU A 11 5.85 14.28 16.29
C GLU A 11 5.97 15.70 16.83
N VAL A 12 5.12 16.02 17.80
CA VAL A 12 5.13 17.28 18.51
C VAL A 12 5.52 17.02 19.97
N SER A 13 6.80 17.16 20.25
CA SER A 13 7.34 16.99 21.61
C SER A 13 7.16 18.26 22.42
N VAL A 14 6.21 18.24 23.32
CA VAL A 14 5.78 19.42 24.09
C VAL A 14 6.81 19.78 25.16
N ASN A 15 7.14 21.09 25.27
CA ASN A 15 7.98 21.61 26.35
C ASN A 15 7.10 22.15 27.50
N PRO A 16 7.05 21.45 28.67
CA PRO A 16 6.19 21.85 29.78
C PRO A 16 6.51 23.26 30.34
N HIS A 17 7.78 23.64 30.31
CA HIS A 17 8.20 24.95 30.79
C HIS A 17 7.66 26.09 29.90
N GLN A 18 7.65 25.88 28.60
CA GLN A 18 7.10 26.86 27.66
C GLN A 18 5.58 26.96 27.79
N LEU A 19 4.90 25.85 27.97
CA LEU A 19 3.45 25.86 28.23
C LEU A 19 3.10 26.68 29.44
N ILE A 20 3.82 26.49 30.55
CA ILE A 20 3.60 27.27 31.80
C ILE A 20 3.90 28.75 31.57
N ASN A 21 4.99 29.08 30.88
CA ASN A 21 5.39 30.46 30.62
C ASN A 21 4.36 31.24 29.79
N TYR A 22 3.72 30.57 28.82
CA TYR A 22 2.69 31.19 27.98
C TYR A 22 1.27 31.02 28.52
N GLY A 23 1.08 30.28 29.62
CA GLY A 23 -0.24 30.01 30.19
C GLY A 23 -1.14 29.22 29.23
N ILE A 24 -0.57 28.23 28.54
CA ILE A 24 -1.25 27.40 27.58
C ILE A 24 -1.24 25.93 28.08
N THR A 25 -2.36 25.25 27.95
CA THR A 25 -2.49 23.84 28.33
C THR A 25 -2.15 22.93 27.17
N SER A 26 -1.75 21.70 27.47
CA SER A 26 -1.52 20.67 26.43
C SER A 26 -2.78 20.41 25.60
N LEU A 27 -3.96 20.54 26.19
CA LEU A 27 -5.23 20.37 25.50
C LEU A 27 -5.49 21.51 24.50
N GLU A 28 -5.19 22.77 24.88
CA GLU A 28 -5.30 23.88 23.93
C GLU A 28 -4.36 23.73 22.73
N LEU A 29 -3.14 23.21 22.95
CA LEU A 29 -2.19 22.90 21.89
C LEU A 29 -2.73 21.79 20.97
N TYR A 30 -3.22 20.71 21.55
CA TYR A 30 -3.82 19.60 20.80
C TYR A 30 -5.00 20.08 19.95
N ASP A 31 -5.93 20.83 20.54
CA ASP A 31 -7.11 21.35 19.86
C ASP A 31 -6.75 22.28 18.68
N ALA A 32 -5.72 23.12 18.87
CA ALA A 32 -5.25 24.00 17.81
C ALA A 32 -4.70 23.21 16.61
N ILE A 33 -3.89 22.18 16.86
CA ILE A 33 -3.35 21.31 15.81
C ILE A 33 -4.47 20.53 15.12
N ALA A 34 -5.39 19.94 15.89
CA ALA A 34 -6.50 19.16 15.36
C ALA A 34 -7.43 20.02 14.47
N LYS A 35 -7.72 21.24 14.87
CA LYS A 35 -8.53 22.18 14.08
C LYS A 35 -7.83 22.70 12.83
N SER A 36 -6.51 22.76 12.84
CA SER A 36 -5.70 23.20 11.69
C SER A 36 -5.44 22.09 10.67
N ASN A 37 -5.72 20.83 11.00
CA ASN A 37 -5.47 19.65 10.15
C ASN A 37 -6.79 19.06 9.63
N ILE A 38 -7.63 19.89 9.04
CA ILE A 38 -8.95 19.47 8.52
C ILE A 38 -9.20 20.07 7.15
N ASN A 39 -9.64 19.20 6.21
CA ASN A 39 -10.22 19.68 4.95
C ASN A 39 -11.66 20.12 5.18
N VAL A 40 -11.98 21.33 4.75
CA VAL A 40 -13.31 21.90 4.86
C VAL A 40 -13.95 21.93 3.47
N GLY A 41 -15.12 21.29 3.32
CA GLY A 41 -15.97 21.47 2.17
C GLY A 41 -16.59 22.86 2.21
N GLY A 42 -16.42 23.63 1.13
CA GLY A 42 -17.07 24.92 0.94
C GLY A 42 -18.35 24.78 0.12
N ASP A 43 -18.96 25.93 -0.14
CA ASP A 43 -20.18 26.04 -0.93
C ASP A 43 -19.88 26.00 -2.44
N VAL A 44 -20.93 25.92 -3.25
CA VAL A 44 -20.85 26.00 -4.71
C VAL A 44 -21.07 27.45 -5.16
N ILE A 45 -20.06 28.00 -5.82
CA ILE A 45 -20.16 29.34 -6.43
C ILE A 45 -20.61 29.19 -7.87
N THR A 46 -21.74 29.78 -8.24
CA THR A 46 -22.20 29.83 -9.62
C THR A 46 -21.71 31.11 -10.30
N LYS A 47 -20.93 30.95 -11.36
CA LYS A 47 -20.41 32.06 -12.17
C LYS A 47 -20.58 31.71 -13.66
N SER A 48 -21.24 32.61 -14.42
CA SER A 48 -21.43 32.44 -15.88
C SER A 48 -22.02 31.08 -16.28
N SER A 49 -23.07 30.63 -15.57
CA SER A 49 -23.73 29.34 -15.76
C SER A 49 -22.88 28.09 -15.49
N GLN A 50 -21.75 28.26 -14.86
CA GLN A 50 -20.90 27.16 -14.39
C GLN A 50 -20.88 27.13 -12.87
N ALA A 51 -20.91 25.91 -12.29
CA ALA A 51 -20.82 25.67 -10.87
C ALA A 51 -19.37 25.36 -10.48
N TYR A 52 -18.80 26.12 -9.57
CA TYR A 52 -17.46 25.92 -9.00
C TYR A 52 -17.60 25.43 -7.57
N VAL A 53 -17.09 24.23 -7.30
CA VAL A 53 -17.04 23.69 -5.93
C VAL A 53 -15.83 24.28 -5.23
N VAL A 54 -16.04 25.02 -4.15
CA VAL A 54 -14.97 25.53 -3.30
C VAL A 54 -14.59 24.47 -2.26
N ARG A 55 -13.29 24.18 -2.13
CA ARG A 55 -12.75 23.27 -1.13
C ARG A 55 -11.57 23.93 -0.42
N GLY A 56 -11.65 24.06 0.88
CA GLY A 56 -10.50 24.42 1.71
C GLY A 56 -9.63 23.19 1.96
N ILE A 57 -8.37 23.24 1.52
CA ILE A 57 -7.39 22.20 1.82
C ILE A 57 -6.63 22.67 3.06
N GLY A 58 -6.81 21.97 4.18
CA GLY A 58 -6.19 22.30 5.47
C GLY A 58 -5.39 21.13 6.07
N LEU A 59 -5.16 20.05 5.28
CA LEU A 59 -4.29 18.97 5.75
C LEU A 59 -2.83 19.43 5.75
N ILE A 60 -2.14 19.17 6.84
CA ILE A 60 -0.74 19.49 7.04
C ILE A 60 0.10 18.51 6.21
N ASN A 61 0.95 19.04 5.35
CA ASN A 61 1.79 18.23 4.44
C ASN A 61 3.27 18.25 4.85
N ASP A 62 3.71 19.27 5.56
CA ASP A 62 5.11 19.43 5.97
C ASP A 62 5.26 19.93 7.42
N LEU A 63 6.52 19.86 7.90
CA LEU A 63 6.88 20.27 9.26
C LEU A 63 6.74 21.79 9.48
N ASP A 64 6.95 22.58 8.45
CA ASP A 64 6.93 24.03 8.60
C ASP A 64 5.50 24.56 8.70
N GLU A 65 4.55 23.93 8.00
CA GLU A 65 3.13 24.19 8.20
C GLU A 65 2.73 23.90 9.66
N LEU A 66 3.13 22.74 10.19
CA LEU A 66 2.84 22.32 11.55
C LEU A 66 3.47 23.28 12.60
N ARG A 67 4.73 23.68 12.39
CA ARG A 67 5.45 24.62 13.25
C ARG A 67 4.80 25.99 13.32
N ASN A 68 4.18 26.44 12.25
CA ASN A 68 3.61 27.77 12.11
C ASN A 68 2.12 27.86 12.47
N ILE A 69 1.49 26.77 12.94
CA ILE A 69 0.13 26.82 13.47
C ILE A 69 0.05 27.77 14.66
N VAL A 70 -0.95 28.65 14.63
CA VAL A 70 -1.24 29.57 15.74
C VAL A 70 -2.06 28.83 16.79
N VAL A 71 -1.51 28.73 18.01
CA VAL A 71 -2.20 28.09 19.14
C VAL A 71 -3.07 29.08 19.87
N LYS A 72 -2.52 30.26 20.16
CA LYS A 72 -3.21 31.32 20.93
C LYS A 72 -2.68 32.69 20.56
N ASN A 73 -3.51 33.72 20.70
CA ASN A 73 -3.08 35.11 20.55
C ASN A 73 -3.05 35.75 21.95
N ILE A 74 -1.90 36.23 22.38
CA ILE A 74 -1.71 36.90 23.66
C ILE A 74 -1.31 38.35 23.41
N ASN A 75 -2.16 39.30 23.81
CA ASN A 75 -1.94 40.72 23.62
C ASN A 75 -1.56 41.13 22.17
N GLY A 76 -2.19 40.52 21.18
CA GLY A 76 -1.91 40.76 19.76
C GLY A 76 -0.71 40.02 19.18
N THR A 77 0.01 39.24 20.00
CA THR A 77 1.13 38.42 19.55
C THR A 77 0.69 36.96 19.38
N PRO A 78 0.78 36.37 18.19
CA PRO A 78 0.44 34.98 17.97
C PRO A 78 1.52 34.04 18.55
N ILE A 79 1.10 33.10 19.35
CA ILE A 79 1.95 32.02 19.88
C ILE A 79 1.79 30.81 18.96
N LEU A 80 2.89 30.37 18.36
CA LEU A 80 2.96 29.30 17.41
C LEU A 80 3.34 27.97 18.07
N VAL A 81 3.06 26.84 17.42
CA VAL A 81 3.45 25.50 17.89
C VAL A 81 4.95 25.43 18.18
N LYS A 82 5.81 25.99 17.31
CA LYS A 82 7.26 26.04 17.51
C LYS A 82 7.75 26.77 18.75
N ASN A 83 6.91 27.63 19.35
CA ASN A 83 7.24 28.32 20.60
C ASN A 83 6.98 27.42 21.82
N LEU A 84 6.15 26.38 21.69
CA LEU A 84 5.66 25.53 22.77
C LEU A 84 6.21 24.10 22.72
N ALA A 85 6.63 23.66 21.54
CA ALA A 85 7.01 22.27 21.29
C ALA A 85 8.13 22.20 20.24
N ASP A 86 8.90 21.12 20.30
CA ASP A 86 9.77 20.70 19.22
C ASP A 86 8.99 19.83 18.22
N VAL A 87 9.15 20.13 16.93
CA VAL A 87 8.42 19.46 15.85
C VAL A 87 9.42 18.81 14.91
N HIS A 88 9.37 17.48 14.82
CA HIS A 88 10.28 16.69 13.99
C HIS A 88 9.56 15.51 13.33
N GLU A 89 10.22 14.90 12.33
CA GLU A 89 9.76 13.65 11.75
C GLU A 89 10.09 12.49 12.69
N SER A 90 9.13 11.62 12.90
CA SER A 90 9.24 10.44 13.73
C SER A 90 8.50 9.27 13.09
N CYS A 91 8.51 8.14 13.73
CA CYS A 91 7.79 6.94 13.29
C CYS A 91 6.84 6.47 14.39
N LEU A 92 5.69 5.97 13.98
CA LEU A 92 4.79 5.30 14.94
C LEU A 92 5.49 4.10 15.59
N PRO A 93 5.26 3.86 16.89
CA PRO A 93 5.75 2.64 17.55
C PRO A 93 5.30 1.41 16.79
N ARG A 94 6.23 0.53 16.49
CA ARG A 94 5.95 -0.71 15.75
C ARG A 94 5.17 -1.69 16.61
N LEU A 95 4.10 -2.25 16.05
CA LEU A 95 3.33 -3.32 16.67
C LEU A 95 3.84 -4.72 16.27
N GLY A 96 4.67 -4.80 15.23
CA GLY A 96 5.22 -6.04 14.73
C GLY A 96 6.36 -5.79 13.74
N GLN A 97 7.10 -6.85 13.48
CA GLN A 97 8.24 -6.86 12.57
C GLN A 97 8.12 -8.04 11.62
N VAL A 98 8.54 -7.88 10.39
CA VAL A 98 8.64 -8.95 9.40
C VAL A 98 10.11 -9.25 9.16
N GLY A 99 10.47 -10.53 9.22
CA GLY A 99 11.82 -11.01 8.90
C GLY A 99 11.79 -12.01 7.75
N ARG A 100 12.91 -12.13 7.04
CA ARG A 100 13.12 -13.12 5.98
C ARG A 100 14.50 -13.75 6.14
N MET A 101 14.55 -15.04 6.45
CA MET A 101 15.80 -15.75 6.73
C MET A 101 16.63 -15.01 7.81
N ASP A 102 17.83 -14.53 7.46
CA ASP A 102 18.72 -13.81 8.37
C ASP A 102 18.49 -12.29 8.36
N GLU A 103 17.63 -11.79 7.47
CA GLU A 103 17.29 -10.38 7.39
C GLU A 103 16.11 -10.08 8.31
N ASN A 104 16.36 -9.23 9.29
CA ASN A 104 15.32 -8.66 10.13
C ASN A 104 14.86 -7.33 9.52
N ASP A 105 13.58 -7.00 9.79
CA ASP A 105 13.06 -5.68 9.43
C ASP A 105 12.92 -5.43 7.93
N VAL A 106 12.31 -6.40 7.26
CA VAL A 106 11.92 -6.26 5.86
C VAL A 106 10.45 -5.79 5.73
N VAL A 107 10.13 -5.17 4.61
CA VAL A 107 8.76 -4.82 4.26
C VAL A 107 8.17 -5.89 3.37
N GLN A 108 7.04 -6.45 3.77
CA GLN A 108 6.32 -7.45 3.00
C GLN A 108 5.11 -6.86 2.30
N GLY A 109 5.00 -7.04 1.00
CA GLY A 109 3.81 -6.72 0.22
C GLY A 109 3.04 -7.98 -0.18
N ILE A 110 1.72 -7.99 0.00
CA ILE A 110 0.84 -9.06 -0.49
C ILE A 110 -0.03 -8.51 -1.62
N VAL A 111 0.11 -9.09 -2.80
CA VAL A 111 -0.73 -8.82 -3.96
C VAL A 111 -1.82 -9.85 -4.03
N VAL A 112 -3.08 -9.41 -4.11
CA VAL A 112 -4.25 -10.29 -4.17
C VAL A 112 -4.92 -10.10 -5.52
N MET A 113 -5.12 -11.21 -6.24
CA MET A 113 -5.82 -11.24 -7.51
C MET A 113 -7.33 -11.05 -7.32
N ARG A 114 -7.99 -10.39 -8.25
CA ARG A 114 -9.46 -10.30 -8.28
C ARG A 114 -10.07 -11.63 -8.68
N LYS A 115 -11.25 -11.90 -8.14
CA LYS A 115 -12.01 -13.10 -8.51
C LYS A 115 -12.42 -13.04 -9.99
N GLY A 116 -12.10 -14.10 -10.73
CA GLY A 116 -12.45 -14.24 -12.16
C GLY A 116 -11.32 -13.91 -13.12
N GLU A 117 -10.20 -13.39 -12.65
CA GLU A 117 -9.01 -13.15 -13.48
C GLU A 117 -8.22 -14.46 -13.71
N ASN A 118 -7.38 -14.46 -14.75
CA ASN A 118 -6.48 -15.57 -15.05
C ASN A 118 -5.22 -15.49 -14.16
N PRO A 119 -4.97 -16.46 -13.27
CA PRO A 119 -3.81 -16.43 -12.37
C PRO A 119 -2.47 -16.34 -13.10
N GLY A 120 -2.31 -17.07 -14.21
CA GLY A 120 -1.06 -17.09 -14.97
C GLY A 120 -0.71 -15.72 -15.56
N GLU A 121 -1.69 -15.06 -16.18
CA GLU A 121 -1.51 -13.72 -16.75
C GLU A 121 -1.22 -12.66 -15.67
N VAL A 122 -1.95 -12.74 -14.54
CA VAL A 122 -1.75 -11.79 -13.44
C VAL A 122 -0.36 -11.93 -12.83
N ILE A 123 0.12 -13.17 -12.64
CA ILE A 123 1.47 -13.42 -12.10
C ILE A 123 2.55 -12.97 -13.08
N ALA A 124 2.41 -13.25 -14.38
CA ALA A 124 3.35 -12.79 -15.40
C ALA A 124 3.45 -11.26 -15.42
N ASN A 125 2.32 -10.56 -15.51
CA ASN A 125 2.27 -9.10 -15.47
C ASN A 125 2.87 -8.51 -14.18
N LEU A 126 2.67 -9.21 -13.04
CA LEU A 126 3.24 -8.79 -11.75
C LEU A 126 4.77 -8.93 -11.76
N LYS A 127 5.31 -10.02 -12.31
CA LYS A 127 6.77 -10.24 -12.42
C LYS A 127 7.42 -9.18 -13.31
N ASP A 128 6.83 -8.91 -14.47
CA ASP A 128 7.31 -7.86 -15.39
C ASP A 128 7.31 -6.50 -14.70
N LYS A 129 6.25 -6.20 -13.92
CA LYS A 129 6.17 -4.93 -13.18
C LYS A 129 7.18 -4.83 -12.04
N ILE A 130 7.46 -5.94 -11.34
CA ILE A 130 8.50 -5.99 -10.31
C ILE A 130 9.88 -5.73 -10.94
N GLU A 131 10.15 -6.32 -12.11
CA GLU A 131 11.41 -6.12 -12.80
C GLU A 131 11.57 -4.66 -13.26
N GLU A 132 10.54 -4.06 -13.85
CA GLU A 132 10.52 -2.64 -14.21
C GLU A 132 10.78 -1.73 -13.00
N LEU A 133 10.14 -2.01 -11.86
CA LEU A 133 10.32 -1.23 -10.64
C LEU A 133 11.75 -1.35 -10.10
N ASN A 134 12.30 -2.56 -10.07
CA ASN A 134 13.66 -2.81 -9.60
C ASN A 134 14.74 -2.17 -10.49
N GLN A 135 14.47 -2.01 -11.80
CA GLN A 135 15.44 -1.46 -12.75
C GLN A 135 15.36 0.06 -12.88
N ASN A 136 14.16 0.63 -12.82
CA ASN A 136 13.94 2.01 -13.27
C ASN A 136 13.42 2.95 -12.17
N VAL A 137 12.88 2.44 -11.07
CA VAL A 137 12.13 3.28 -10.12
C VAL A 137 12.74 3.25 -8.72
N LEU A 138 13.16 2.07 -8.26
CA LEU A 138 13.70 1.90 -6.91
C LEU A 138 15.15 2.36 -6.81
N PRO A 139 15.58 2.93 -5.66
CA PRO A 139 16.98 3.18 -5.37
C PRO A 139 17.79 1.88 -5.41
N GLU A 140 19.11 1.98 -5.62
CA GLU A 140 20.01 0.82 -5.77
C GLU A 140 20.05 -0.10 -4.53
N ASP A 141 19.77 0.44 -3.36
CA ASP A 141 19.75 -0.25 -2.06
C ASP A 141 18.37 -0.88 -1.73
N VAL A 142 17.36 -0.66 -2.56
CA VAL A 142 16.00 -1.20 -2.35
C VAL A 142 15.65 -2.16 -3.48
N ARG A 143 15.26 -3.40 -3.12
CA ARG A 143 14.88 -4.41 -4.10
C ARG A 143 13.65 -5.18 -3.69
N ILE A 144 12.72 -5.37 -4.62
CA ILE A 144 11.57 -6.25 -4.45
C ILE A 144 11.98 -7.67 -4.85
N ILE A 145 11.82 -8.61 -3.92
CA ILE A 145 12.15 -10.01 -4.12
C ILE A 145 10.90 -10.85 -3.90
N PRO A 146 10.38 -11.56 -4.91
CA PRO A 146 9.29 -12.52 -4.72
C PRO A 146 9.74 -13.64 -3.77
N PHE A 147 8.95 -13.93 -2.74
CA PHE A 147 9.27 -15.02 -1.79
C PHE A 147 8.23 -16.14 -1.79
N TYR A 148 7.00 -15.85 -2.24
CA TYR A 148 5.93 -16.82 -2.38
C TYR A 148 5.20 -16.61 -3.70
N ASP A 149 5.31 -17.58 -4.58
CA ASP A 149 4.70 -17.59 -5.90
C ASP A 149 3.86 -18.85 -6.07
N ARG A 150 2.63 -18.70 -6.52
CA ARG A 150 1.75 -19.83 -6.81
C ARG A 150 1.85 -20.34 -8.24
N GLU A 151 2.68 -19.72 -9.07
CA GLU A 151 2.82 -20.09 -10.48
C GLU A 151 3.24 -21.55 -10.65
N ASP A 152 4.21 -22.02 -9.87
CA ASP A 152 4.68 -23.39 -9.91
C ASP A 152 3.56 -24.40 -9.64
N LEU A 153 2.69 -24.09 -8.67
CA LEU A 153 1.54 -24.93 -8.33
C LEU A 153 0.50 -24.94 -9.47
N VAL A 154 0.21 -23.79 -10.05
CA VAL A 154 -0.74 -23.64 -11.15
C VAL A 154 -0.20 -24.37 -12.39
N ASN A 155 1.06 -24.17 -12.74
CA ASN A 155 1.72 -24.81 -13.88
C ASN A 155 1.77 -26.33 -13.71
N LEU A 156 2.07 -26.83 -12.51
CA LEU A 156 2.04 -28.26 -12.22
C LEU A 156 0.64 -28.85 -12.43
N ALA A 157 -0.39 -28.17 -11.91
CA ALA A 157 -1.78 -28.61 -12.07
C ALA A 157 -2.21 -28.63 -13.55
N VAL A 158 -1.94 -27.57 -14.30
CA VAL A 158 -2.26 -27.47 -15.73
C VAL A 158 -1.49 -28.53 -16.53
N LYS A 159 -0.20 -28.71 -16.27
CA LYS A 159 0.64 -29.73 -16.95
C LYS A 159 0.11 -31.13 -16.69
N THR A 160 -0.26 -31.44 -15.45
CA THR A 160 -0.80 -32.74 -15.08
C THR A 160 -2.12 -33.04 -15.79
N VAL A 161 -3.06 -32.07 -15.77
CA VAL A 161 -4.35 -32.21 -16.46
C VAL A 161 -4.17 -32.38 -17.97
N THR A 162 -3.32 -31.55 -18.57
CA THR A 162 -3.04 -31.63 -20.03
C THR A 162 -2.40 -32.94 -20.41
N HIS A 163 -1.44 -33.41 -19.61
CA HIS A 163 -0.79 -34.74 -19.87
C HIS A 163 -1.80 -35.87 -19.81
N ASN A 164 -2.61 -35.94 -18.76
CA ASN A 164 -3.63 -36.96 -18.60
C ASN A 164 -4.69 -36.89 -19.70
N LEU A 165 -5.05 -35.72 -20.17
CA LEU A 165 -6.01 -35.53 -21.26
C LEU A 165 -5.43 -36.04 -22.58
N ILE A 166 -4.17 -35.73 -22.92
CA ILE A 166 -3.49 -36.19 -24.11
C ILE A 166 -3.34 -37.71 -24.09
N GLU A 167 -2.92 -38.27 -22.97
CA GLU A 167 -2.78 -39.73 -22.81
C GLU A 167 -4.13 -40.44 -22.94
N GLY A 168 -5.20 -39.91 -22.35
CA GLY A 168 -6.55 -40.41 -22.49
C GLY A 168 -7.05 -40.39 -23.95
N ILE A 169 -6.81 -39.30 -24.67
CA ILE A 169 -7.17 -39.17 -26.09
C ILE A 169 -6.41 -40.21 -26.93
N LEU A 170 -5.10 -40.34 -26.71
CA LEU A 170 -4.28 -41.36 -27.42
C LEU A 170 -4.78 -42.78 -27.18
N LEU A 171 -5.10 -43.14 -25.93
CA LEU A 171 -5.66 -44.43 -25.57
C LEU A 171 -7.00 -44.71 -26.29
N VAL A 172 -7.90 -43.74 -26.29
CA VAL A 172 -9.18 -43.83 -26.97
C VAL A 172 -8.99 -43.97 -28.47
N CYS A 173 -8.08 -43.20 -29.09
CA CYS A 173 -7.76 -43.34 -30.52
C CYS A 173 -7.20 -44.70 -30.84
N LEU A 174 -6.27 -45.25 -30.06
CA LEU A 174 -5.69 -46.56 -30.24
C LEU A 174 -6.75 -47.68 -30.12
N LEU A 175 -7.62 -47.59 -29.12
CA LEU A 175 -8.70 -48.58 -28.96
C LEU A 175 -9.73 -48.50 -30.08
N TYR A 176 -10.04 -47.31 -30.57
CA TYR A 176 -11.02 -47.12 -31.64
C TYR A 176 -10.46 -47.55 -33.02
N THR A 177 -9.16 -47.37 -33.25
CA THR A 177 -8.49 -47.76 -34.50
C THR A 177 -8.02 -49.21 -34.48
N SER A 178 -8.03 -49.90 -33.32
CA SER A 178 -7.67 -51.32 -33.21
C SER A 178 -8.76 -52.17 -33.82
N PRO A 179 -8.41 -53.07 -34.81
CA PRO A 179 -9.41 -53.91 -35.47
C PRO A 179 -10.07 -54.85 -34.46
N SER A 180 -11.41 -54.81 -34.43
CA SER A 180 -12.20 -55.67 -33.57
C SER A 180 -11.90 -57.13 -33.81
N PRO A 181 -11.86 -58.00 -32.79
CA PRO A 181 -11.71 -59.44 -32.96
C PRO A 181 -12.75 -60.09 -33.92
N ARG A 182 -13.89 -59.45 -34.09
CA ARG A 182 -14.96 -59.84 -35.00
C ARG A 182 -14.60 -59.64 -36.48
N ASP A 183 -13.75 -58.65 -36.79
CA ASP A 183 -13.35 -58.37 -38.17
C ASP A 183 -12.32 -59.41 -38.70
N ARG A 184 -11.57 -60.11 -37.83
CA ARG A 184 -10.66 -61.17 -38.17
C ARG A 184 -11.36 -62.47 -38.47
N GLN A 185 -12.64 -62.65 -38.15
CA GLN A 185 -13.39 -63.87 -38.45
C GLN A 185 -14.10 -63.83 -39.81
N LYS A 186 -14.04 -62.75 -40.55
CA LYS A 186 -14.67 -62.58 -41.86
C LYS A 186 -13.69 -62.56 -43.02
N SER A 187 -12.43 -62.91 -42.81
CA SER A 187 -11.39 -63.04 -43.87
C SER A 187 -11.00 -64.49 -44.12
#